data_f4e216e2ea64cd127e82c291e265f15d
#
_entry.id   f4e216e2ea64cd127e82c291e265f15d
#
_cell.length_a   1.000
_cell.length_b   1.000
_cell.length_c   1.000
_cell.angle_alpha   90.00
_cell.angle_beta   90.00
_cell.angle_gamma   90.00
#
_symmetry.space_group_name_H-M   'P 1'
#
loop_
_entity.id
_entity.type
_entity.pdbx_description
1 polymer ?
#
loop_
_entity_poly.entity_id
_entity_poly.type
_entity_poly.pdbx_seq_one_letter_code
_entity_poly.pdbx_strand_id
1 'polypeptide(L)'
;MMERAESGQKLYTSMRLWEFPDQYIIEPTDGSSSSPLSISRIDASMNLIDGVPESNSLRVPKILTIFGVIGMLKLVAGSYLIVIAERERAGSYLGHPIFKVTSLKIFPCDHSLKNSPAEQKRLETEFSRLLNIAESTSGLYFSYDTNLTLSAQRLHDLGDESKLLPLWRQAEPRFLWNNYMLEVLIENKLDPFLLPVVQGSFQNFQAAIGKDIIDVTLFARRCTRRNGTRMWRRGADSDGYVANFVESEQIVQMNGFMASFVQVRGSIPFLWEQIVDLTYKPKFEIVRPEEAPRVLERHFLDLRKKYGTVLAIDLVNKHGSEGQLSEKFANAMQHVISDDVRYLHFDFHQICGHVHFERLSILYEQIVDFLEKNGYLLMNEKGEKMKEQTGAVRTNCIDCLDRTNVTQSMIGRRMLELQLRRIGVFNANETISSYPNLDESFKILWANHGDEISIQYSGTPALKGDFVRYISSHTASTLCLLRLCVIKLV
;
A
#
# COMPACT_ATOMS: atom_id res chain seq x y z
N MET A 1 -5.85 29.61 -22.41
CA MET A 1 -6.66 28.41 -22.70
C MET A 1 -5.78 27.49 -23.53
N MET A 2 -5.07 26.59 -22.90
CA MET A 2 -4.40 25.48 -23.60
C MET A 2 -5.42 24.37 -23.72
N GLU A 3 -5.78 24.03 -24.94
CA GLU A 3 -6.54 22.82 -25.26
C GLU A 3 -5.82 21.64 -24.63
N ARG A 4 -6.53 20.94 -23.74
CA ARG A 4 -6.09 19.63 -23.22
C ARG A 4 -6.00 18.71 -24.45
N ALA A 5 -4.80 18.32 -24.81
CA ALA A 5 -4.61 17.19 -25.69
C ALA A 5 -5.38 15.99 -25.06
N GLU A 6 -6.38 15.49 -25.76
CA GLU A 6 -7.06 14.24 -25.39
C GLU A 6 -6.05 13.12 -25.50
N SER A 7 -5.46 12.78 -24.36
CA SER A 7 -4.42 11.80 -24.24
C SER A 7 -4.95 10.56 -23.52
N GLY A 8 -4.70 9.42 -24.12
CA GLY A 8 -4.92 8.14 -23.49
C GLY A 8 -6.39 7.70 -23.42
N GLN A 9 -6.61 6.44 -23.69
CA GLN A 9 -7.94 5.83 -23.66
C GLN A 9 -8.51 5.93 -22.25
N LYS A 10 -9.61 6.70 -22.07
CA LYS A 10 -10.24 6.99 -20.79
C LYS A 10 -10.86 5.72 -20.19
N LEU A 11 -10.62 5.47 -18.90
CA LEU A 11 -11.25 4.38 -18.16
C LEU A 11 -12.74 4.61 -17.99
N TYR A 12 -13.54 3.54 -18.08
CA TYR A 12 -14.96 3.60 -17.73
C TYR A 12 -15.14 3.73 -16.22
N THR A 13 -15.97 4.67 -15.80
CA THR A 13 -16.18 5.00 -14.38
C THR A 13 -17.45 4.41 -13.79
N SER A 14 -18.38 4.00 -14.67
CA SER A 14 -19.65 3.35 -14.33
C SER A 14 -20.09 2.43 -15.47
N MET A 15 -20.50 1.23 -15.11
CA MET A 15 -20.91 0.19 -16.07
C MET A 15 -22.08 -0.61 -15.52
N ARG A 16 -22.84 -1.25 -16.39
CA ARG A 16 -23.84 -2.27 -16.04
C ARG A 16 -23.30 -3.63 -16.37
N LEU A 17 -23.30 -4.53 -15.42
CA LEU A 17 -23.05 -5.95 -15.62
C LEU A 17 -24.40 -6.66 -15.79
N TRP A 18 -24.59 -7.27 -16.95
CA TRP A 18 -25.75 -8.09 -17.28
C TRP A 18 -25.37 -9.56 -17.11
N GLU A 19 -26.10 -10.30 -16.28
CA GLU A 19 -25.89 -11.73 -16.07
C GLU A 19 -26.88 -12.53 -16.90
N PHE A 20 -26.42 -13.05 -18.04
CA PHE A 20 -27.14 -14.02 -18.88
C PHE A 20 -26.76 -15.47 -18.49
N PRO A 21 -27.54 -16.49 -18.92
CA PRO A 21 -27.20 -17.88 -18.64
C PRO A 21 -25.85 -18.34 -19.22
N ASP A 22 -25.47 -17.81 -20.39
CA ASP A 22 -24.34 -18.21 -21.22
C ASP A 22 -23.19 -17.17 -21.23
N GLN A 23 -23.46 -15.94 -20.83
CA GLN A 23 -22.47 -14.86 -20.87
C GLN A 23 -22.71 -13.78 -19.82
N TYR A 24 -21.66 -13.04 -19.50
CA TYR A 24 -21.74 -11.74 -18.82
C TYR A 24 -21.51 -10.64 -19.85
N ILE A 25 -22.27 -9.55 -19.75
CA ILE A 25 -22.05 -8.37 -20.59
C ILE A 25 -21.79 -7.19 -19.71
N ILE A 26 -20.67 -6.51 -19.94
CA ILE A 26 -20.28 -5.28 -19.25
C ILE A 26 -20.53 -4.11 -20.22
N GLU A 27 -21.55 -3.35 -19.94
CA GLU A 27 -22.00 -2.19 -20.72
C GLU A 27 -21.55 -0.90 -20.03
N PRO A 28 -20.65 -0.09 -20.63
CA PRO A 28 -20.34 1.24 -20.11
C PRO A 28 -21.55 2.17 -20.11
N THR A 29 -21.69 3.00 -19.06
CA THR A 29 -22.84 3.90 -18.88
C THR A 29 -22.44 5.38 -18.79
N ASP A 30 -21.17 5.71 -18.91
CA ASP A 30 -20.62 7.06 -18.75
C ASP A 30 -20.58 7.90 -20.04
N GLY A 31 -21.54 7.65 -20.96
CA GLY A 31 -21.89 8.57 -22.06
C GLY A 31 -21.03 8.48 -23.32
N SER A 32 -20.11 7.56 -23.40
CA SER A 32 -19.37 7.29 -24.66
C SER A 32 -20.09 6.23 -25.50
N SER A 33 -20.02 6.38 -26.84
CA SER A 33 -20.44 5.34 -27.78
C SER A 33 -19.44 4.17 -27.74
N SER A 34 -19.47 3.40 -26.68
CA SER A 34 -18.52 2.34 -26.42
C SER A 34 -19.16 0.98 -26.57
N SER A 35 -18.44 0.05 -27.20
CA SER A 35 -18.91 -1.32 -27.37
C SER A 35 -18.92 -2.05 -26.03
N PRO A 36 -20.03 -2.70 -25.65
CA PRO A 36 -20.06 -3.55 -24.47
C PRO A 36 -19.09 -4.72 -24.60
N LEU A 37 -18.56 -5.18 -23.47
CA LEU A 37 -17.70 -6.37 -23.39
C LEU A 37 -18.53 -7.59 -23.03
N SER A 38 -18.58 -8.58 -23.93
CA SER A 38 -19.15 -9.90 -23.66
C SER A 38 -18.08 -10.86 -23.16
N ILE A 39 -18.38 -11.61 -22.10
CA ILE A 39 -17.53 -12.64 -21.49
C ILE A 39 -18.32 -13.94 -21.45
N SER A 40 -17.89 -14.94 -22.17
CA SER A 40 -18.53 -16.26 -22.22
C SER A 40 -18.45 -16.97 -20.87
N ARG A 41 -19.55 -17.56 -20.43
CA ARG A 41 -19.60 -18.38 -19.20
C ARG A 41 -19.22 -19.84 -19.48
N ILE A 42 -18.84 -20.18 -20.68
CA ILE A 42 -18.46 -21.55 -21.08
C ILE A 42 -16.94 -21.70 -21.07
N ASP A 43 -16.22 -20.73 -21.65
CA ASP A 43 -14.77 -20.79 -21.88
C ASP A 43 -14.03 -19.53 -21.47
N ALA A 44 -14.74 -18.56 -20.88
CA ALA A 44 -14.23 -17.24 -20.50
C ALA A 44 -13.66 -16.41 -21.68
N SER A 45 -14.02 -16.74 -22.92
CA SER A 45 -13.64 -15.92 -24.08
C SER A 45 -14.29 -14.54 -24.03
N MET A 46 -13.59 -13.52 -24.55
CA MET A 46 -13.96 -12.11 -24.44
C MET A 46 -14.05 -11.47 -25.81
N ASN A 47 -15.13 -10.73 -26.07
CA ASN A 47 -15.34 -10.01 -27.31
C ASN A 47 -16.08 -8.69 -27.07
N LEU A 48 -15.68 -7.64 -27.79
CA LEU A 48 -16.49 -6.42 -27.87
C LEU A 48 -17.67 -6.66 -28.83
N ILE A 49 -18.86 -6.19 -28.45
CA ILE A 49 -20.11 -6.37 -29.21
C ILE A 49 -20.75 -5.02 -29.51
N ASP A 50 -21.62 -4.95 -30.49
CA ASP A 50 -22.23 -3.68 -30.92
C ASP A 50 -23.37 -3.21 -30.02
N GLY A 51 -23.89 -4.08 -29.16
CA GLY A 51 -24.95 -3.74 -28.18
C GLY A 51 -25.33 -4.92 -27.31
N VAL A 52 -26.07 -4.63 -26.24
CA VAL A 52 -26.61 -5.69 -25.38
C VAL A 52 -27.71 -6.45 -26.12
N PRO A 53 -27.62 -7.79 -26.23
CA PRO A 53 -28.66 -8.59 -26.92
C PRO A 53 -30.01 -8.43 -26.23
N GLU A 54 -31.07 -8.34 -27.05
CA GLU A 54 -32.43 -8.44 -26.50
C GLU A 54 -32.63 -9.82 -25.88
N SER A 55 -33.18 -9.85 -24.67
CA SER A 55 -33.45 -11.10 -23.95
C SER A 55 -34.59 -11.87 -24.63
N ASN A 56 -34.24 -12.79 -25.48
CA ASN A 56 -35.20 -13.76 -26.08
C ASN A 56 -35.59 -14.88 -25.11
N SER A 57 -35.05 -14.90 -23.87
CA SER A 57 -35.33 -15.92 -22.85
C SER A 57 -36.45 -15.49 -21.91
N LEU A 58 -37.23 -16.45 -21.46
CA LEU A 58 -38.22 -16.27 -20.39
C LEU A 58 -37.64 -15.80 -19.04
N ARG A 59 -36.32 -15.67 -18.92
CA ARG A 59 -35.63 -15.17 -17.73
C ARG A 59 -35.03 -13.80 -18.00
N VAL A 60 -35.53 -12.82 -17.28
CA VAL A 60 -34.94 -11.46 -17.23
C VAL A 60 -33.52 -11.54 -16.69
N PRO A 61 -32.49 -11.00 -17.39
CA PRO A 61 -31.13 -10.99 -16.88
C PRO A 61 -31.03 -10.18 -15.58
N LYS A 62 -30.16 -10.61 -14.67
CA LYS A 62 -29.83 -9.79 -13.51
C LYS A 62 -28.91 -8.67 -13.95
N ILE A 63 -29.15 -7.48 -13.41
CA ILE A 63 -28.36 -6.28 -13.72
C ILE A 63 -27.72 -5.79 -12.42
N LEU A 64 -26.42 -5.53 -12.47
CA LEU A 64 -25.65 -4.95 -11.38
C LEU A 64 -24.89 -3.72 -11.90
N THR A 65 -24.98 -2.60 -11.18
CA THR A 65 -24.07 -1.48 -11.42
C THR A 65 -22.69 -1.81 -10.86
N ILE A 66 -21.65 -1.61 -11.66
CA ILE A 66 -20.25 -1.83 -11.26
C ILE A 66 -19.41 -0.59 -11.58
N PHE A 67 -18.33 -0.43 -10.84
CA PHE A 67 -17.46 0.74 -10.88
C PHE A 67 -16.05 0.45 -11.40
N GLY A 68 -15.78 -0.78 -11.77
CA GLY A 68 -14.50 -1.20 -12.35
C GLY A 68 -14.40 -2.70 -12.46
N VAL A 69 -13.54 -3.13 -13.37
CA VAL A 69 -13.15 -4.53 -13.52
C VAL A 69 -11.79 -4.73 -12.85
N ILE A 70 -11.77 -5.58 -11.84
CA ILE A 70 -10.51 -5.98 -11.18
C ILE A 70 -9.71 -6.89 -12.10
N GLY A 71 -10.40 -7.77 -12.83
CA GLY A 71 -9.82 -8.67 -13.79
C GLY A 71 -10.40 -10.07 -13.75
N MET A 72 -9.65 -11.01 -14.32
CA MET A 72 -9.99 -12.43 -14.36
C MET A 72 -9.02 -13.25 -13.53
N LEU A 73 -9.54 -14.12 -12.68
CA LEU A 73 -8.74 -15.06 -11.92
C LEU A 73 -8.98 -16.48 -12.44
N LYS A 74 -7.95 -17.13 -12.96
CA LYS A 74 -8.01 -18.52 -13.42
C LYS A 74 -7.62 -19.47 -12.28
N LEU A 75 -8.52 -20.35 -11.91
CA LEU A 75 -8.30 -21.42 -10.93
C LEU A 75 -8.38 -22.80 -11.63
N VAL A 76 -8.36 -23.86 -10.81
CA VAL A 76 -8.28 -25.26 -11.32
C VAL A 76 -9.48 -25.66 -12.17
N ALA A 77 -10.68 -25.23 -11.79
CA ALA A 77 -11.93 -25.64 -12.44
C ALA A 77 -12.49 -24.62 -13.43
N GLY A 78 -12.00 -23.41 -13.42
CA GLY A 78 -12.48 -22.37 -14.32
C GLY A 78 -11.96 -20.98 -13.98
N SER A 79 -12.49 -20.01 -14.67
CA SER A 79 -12.14 -18.60 -14.51
C SER A 79 -13.22 -17.87 -13.72
N TYR A 80 -12.80 -16.80 -13.04
CA TYR A 80 -13.68 -15.94 -12.23
C TYR A 80 -13.49 -14.49 -12.64
N LEU A 81 -14.57 -13.82 -13.03
CA LEU A 81 -14.61 -12.39 -13.22
C LEU A 81 -14.76 -11.70 -11.86
N ILE A 82 -13.88 -10.74 -11.57
CA ILE A 82 -13.92 -9.97 -10.34
C ILE A 82 -14.17 -8.50 -10.68
N VAL A 83 -15.18 -7.90 -10.04
CA VAL A 83 -15.60 -6.51 -10.29
C VAL A 83 -15.79 -5.74 -9.00
N ILE A 84 -15.73 -4.42 -9.08
CA ILE A 84 -16.04 -3.49 -7.99
C ILE A 84 -17.54 -3.19 -8.03
N ALA A 85 -18.27 -3.71 -7.04
CA ALA A 85 -19.71 -3.50 -6.90
C ALA A 85 -20.03 -2.22 -6.14
N GLU A 86 -19.18 -1.85 -5.16
CA GLU A 86 -19.37 -0.63 -4.38
C GLU A 86 -18.02 0.05 -4.13
N ARG A 87 -18.05 1.39 -4.08
CA ARG A 87 -16.89 2.23 -3.78
C ARG A 87 -17.30 3.43 -2.95
N GLU A 88 -16.37 3.96 -2.19
CA GLU A 88 -16.51 5.26 -1.53
C GLU A 88 -15.40 6.20 -1.98
N ARG A 89 -15.66 7.51 -1.98
CA ARG A 89 -14.62 8.50 -2.23
C ARG A 89 -13.79 8.66 -0.95
N ALA A 90 -12.53 8.21 -1.00
CA ALA A 90 -11.62 8.30 0.14
C ALA A 90 -11.01 9.69 0.30
N GLY A 91 -10.85 10.43 -0.79
CA GLY A 91 -10.25 11.76 -0.79
C GLY A 91 -9.71 12.15 -2.16
N SER A 92 -8.56 12.82 -2.16
CA SER A 92 -7.89 13.29 -3.37
C SER A 92 -6.38 13.07 -3.26
N TYR A 93 -5.75 12.65 -4.35
CA TYR A 93 -4.30 12.51 -4.48
C TYR A 93 -3.84 13.43 -5.62
N LEU A 94 -3.04 14.44 -5.28
CA LEU A 94 -2.56 15.45 -6.23
C LEU A 94 -3.67 16.09 -7.08
N GLY A 95 -4.84 16.34 -6.46
CA GLY A 95 -6.00 16.92 -7.13
C GLY A 95 -6.93 15.91 -7.83
N HIS A 96 -6.54 14.64 -7.94
CA HIS A 96 -7.36 13.60 -8.56
C HIS A 96 -8.14 12.79 -7.52
N PRO A 97 -9.42 12.44 -7.76
CA PRO A 97 -10.21 11.65 -6.83
C PRO A 97 -9.61 10.26 -6.61
N ILE A 98 -9.55 9.85 -5.34
CA ILE A 98 -9.26 8.48 -4.93
C ILE A 98 -10.52 7.81 -4.44
N PHE A 99 -10.70 6.56 -4.83
CA PHE A 99 -11.78 5.71 -4.38
C PHE A 99 -11.24 4.50 -3.62
N LYS A 100 -11.93 4.15 -2.54
CA LYS A 100 -11.74 2.91 -1.79
C LYS A 100 -12.79 1.91 -2.22
N VAL A 101 -12.35 0.69 -2.49
CA VAL A 101 -13.27 -0.43 -2.75
C VAL A 101 -13.94 -0.82 -1.45
N THR A 102 -15.28 -0.84 -1.43
CA THR A 102 -16.08 -1.25 -0.26
C THR A 102 -16.74 -2.62 -0.48
N SER A 103 -16.99 -3.01 -1.73
CA SER A 103 -17.52 -4.33 -2.06
C SER A 103 -16.98 -4.84 -3.39
N LEU A 104 -16.47 -6.06 -3.37
CA LEU A 104 -16.14 -6.84 -4.56
C LEU A 104 -17.26 -7.86 -4.82
N LYS A 105 -17.43 -8.23 -6.09
CA LYS A 105 -18.26 -9.35 -6.51
C LYS A 105 -17.48 -10.25 -7.45
N ILE A 106 -17.66 -11.56 -7.27
CA ILE A 106 -16.94 -12.60 -7.98
C ILE A 106 -17.95 -13.44 -8.77
N PHE A 107 -17.79 -13.51 -10.08
CA PHE A 107 -18.68 -14.20 -11.00
C PHE A 107 -17.96 -15.36 -11.67
N PRO A 108 -18.46 -16.59 -11.51
CA PRO A 108 -17.85 -17.78 -12.09
C PRO A 108 -18.07 -17.85 -13.62
N CYS A 109 -17.00 -18.17 -14.35
CA CYS A 109 -17.02 -18.54 -15.76
C CYS A 109 -16.47 -19.95 -15.90
N ASP A 110 -17.02 -20.73 -16.84
CA ASP A 110 -16.54 -22.09 -17.15
C ASP A 110 -16.48 -23.03 -15.93
N HIS A 111 -17.65 -23.37 -15.38
CA HIS A 111 -17.78 -24.29 -14.24
C HIS A 111 -18.23 -25.70 -14.65
N SER A 112 -17.38 -26.42 -15.34
CA SER A 112 -17.63 -27.81 -15.72
C SER A 112 -16.89 -28.83 -14.85
N LEU A 113 -17.20 -28.87 -13.55
CA LEU A 113 -16.64 -29.87 -12.63
C LEU A 113 -17.27 -31.26 -12.74
N LYS A 114 -18.29 -31.46 -13.59
CA LYS A 114 -19.06 -32.72 -13.63
C LYS A 114 -18.16 -33.94 -13.86
N ASN A 115 -17.15 -33.82 -14.70
CA ASN A 115 -16.24 -34.90 -15.08
C ASN A 115 -14.84 -34.78 -14.46
N SER A 116 -14.62 -33.86 -13.52
CA SER A 116 -13.31 -33.67 -12.89
C SER A 116 -13.02 -34.70 -11.79
N PRO A 117 -11.75 -35.09 -11.58
CA PRO A 117 -11.32 -35.94 -10.47
C PRO A 117 -11.76 -35.40 -9.11
N ALA A 118 -11.95 -36.30 -8.13
CA ALA A 118 -12.38 -35.94 -6.78
C ALA A 118 -11.44 -34.91 -6.11
N GLU A 119 -10.15 -34.99 -6.37
CA GLU A 119 -9.14 -34.05 -5.86
C GLU A 119 -9.34 -32.64 -6.41
N GLN A 120 -9.59 -32.49 -7.70
CA GLN A 120 -9.89 -31.19 -8.32
C GLN A 120 -11.17 -30.58 -7.74
N LYS A 121 -12.21 -31.39 -7.51
CA LYS A 121 -13.45 -30.94 -6.87
C LYS A 121 -13.21 -30.44 -5.44
N ARG A 122 -12.36 -31.13 -4.69
CA ARG A 122 -11.98 -30.72 -3.33
C ARG A 122 -11.22 -29.39 -3.34
N LEU A 123 -10.21 -29.26 -4.23
CA LEU A 123 -9.43 -28.03 -4.38
C LEU A 123 -10.31 -26.86 -4.79
N GLU A 124 -11.25 -27.05 -5.71
CA GLU A 124 -12.16 -25.98 -6.14
C GLU A 124 -13.10 -25.53 -5.01
N THR A 125 -13.58 -26.47 -4.18
CA THR A 125 -14.38 -26.13 -3.00
C THR A 125 -13.57 -25.27 -2.01
N GLU A 126 -12.30 -25.59 -1.83
CA GLU A 126 -11.39 -24.83 -0.96
C GLU A 126 -11.10 -23.45 -1.55
N PHE A 127 -10.81 -23.36 -2.85
CA PHE A 127 -10.62 -22.09 -3.54
C PHE A 127 -11.87 -21.22 -3.54
N SER A 128 -13.05 -21.77 -3.76
CA SER A 128 -14.31 -21.02 -3.67
C SER A 128 -14.53 -20.43 -2.28
N ARG A 129 -14.17 -21.17 -1.23
CA ARG A 129 -14.20 -20.65 0.14
C ARG A 129 -13.22 -19.50 0.34
N LEU A 130 -12.00 -19.60 -0.21
CA LEU A 130 -11.00 -18.52 -0.14
C LEU A 130 -11.44 -17.29 -0.94
N LEU A 131 -12.11 -17.48 -2.08
CA LEU A 131 -12.65 -16.38 -2.87
C LEU A 131 -13.74 -15.60 -2.10
N ASN A 132 -14.62 -16.30 -1.38
CA ASN A 132 -15.62 -15.63 -0.54
C ASN A 132 -14.98 -14.79 0.58
N ILE A 133 -13.82 -15.21 1.10
CA ILE A 133 -13.04 -14.40 2.03
C ILE A 133 -12.38 -13.21 1.30
N ALA A 134 -11.93 -13.41 0.08
CA ALA A 134 -11.31 -12.37 -0.73
C ALA A 134 -12.29 -11.23 -1.11
N GLU A 135 -13.60 -11.49 -1.18
CA GLU A 135 -14.63 -10.44 -1.36
C GLU A 135 -14.58 -9.38 -0.23
N SER A 136 -14.10 -9.75 0.96
CA SER A 136 -13.92 -8.85 2.10
C SER A 136 -12.54 -8.21 2.21
N THR A 137 -11.70 -8.31 1.18
CA THR A 137 -10.35 -7.71 1.17
C THR A 137 -10.45 -6.20 1.36
N SER A 138 -9.78 -5.69 2.40
CA SER A 138 -9.76 -4.27 2.75
C SER A 138 -8.51 -3.55 2.24
N GLY A 139 -8.58 -2.22 2.22
CA GLY A 139 -7.45 -1.38 1.87
C GLY A 139 -7.10 -1.40 0.38
N LEU A 140 -8.10 -1.59 -0.49
CA LEU A 140 -7.96 -1.48 -1.95
C LEU A 140 -8.37 -0.09 -2.41
N TYR A 141 -7.47 0.57 -3.15
CA TYR A 141 -7.66 1.93 -3.63
C TYR A 141 -7.38 2.03 -5.12
N PHE A 142 -8.10 2.93 -5.79
CA PHE A 142 -7.92 3.21 -7.22
C PHE A 142 -8.30 4.66 -7.56
N SER A 143 -7.85 5.10 -8.74
CA SER A 143 -8.28 6.34 -9.38
C SER A 143 -8.50 6.08 -10.87
N TYR A 144 -9.42 6.82 -11.47
CA TYR A 144 -9.61 6.75 -12.94
C TYR A 144 -8.69 7.71 -13.70
N ASP A 145 -8.13 8.68 -12.99
CA ASP A 145 -7.46 9.84 -13.60
C ASP A 145 -5.95 9.86 -13.35
N THR A 146 -5.46 9.13 -12.32
CA THR A 146 -4.04 9.15 -11.96
C THR A 146 -3.51 7.79 -11.54
N ASN A 147 -2.23 7.58 -11.76
CA ASN A 147 -1.54 6.35 -11.40
C ASN A 147 -1.14 6.35 -9.92
N LEU A 148 -1.87 5.62 -9.09
CA LEU A 148 -1.63 5.52 -7.65
C LEU A 148 -0.42 4.65 -7.27
N THR A 149 0.16 3.92 -8.21
CA THR A 149 1.34 3.07 -7.94
C THR A 149 2.65 3.86 -7.87
N LEU A 150 2.64 5.13 -8.27
CA LEU A 150 3.80 6.01 -8.27
C LEU A 150 3.67 7.10 -7.21
N SER A 151 4.79 7.46 -6.58
CA SER A 151 4.87 8.65 -5.72
C SER A 151 4.76 9.94 -6.53
N ALA A 152 4.45 11.05 -5.86
CA ALA A 152 4.34 12.37 -6.49
C ALA A 152 5.60 12.72 -7.32
N GLN A 153 6.79 12.44 -6.78
CA GLN A 153 8.04 12.68 -7.50
C GLN A 153 8.15 11.85 -8.77
N ARG A 154 7.85 10.55 -8.70
CA ARG A 154 7.90 9.68 -9.88
C ARG A 154 6.82 10.01 -10.92
N LEU A 155 5.64 10.43 -10.48
CA LEU A 155 4.60 10.94 -11.38
C LEU A 155 5.04 12.22 -12.11
N HIS A 156 5.69 13.13 -11.39
CA HIS A 156 6.23 14.34 -11.98
C HIS A 156 7.34 14.02 -13.00
N ASP A 157 8.22 13.07 -12.67
CA ASP A 157 9.36 12.69 -13.49
C ASP A 157 9.01 11.74 -14.66
N LEU A 158 7.74 11.33 -14.80
CA LEU A 158 7.28 10.62 -15.99
C LEU A 158 7.46 11.50 -17.23
N GLY A 159 8.11 10.93 -18.24
CA GLY A 159 8.21 11.59 -19.55
C GLY A 159 6.84 11.76 -20.22
N ASP A 160 6.70 12.76 -21.07
CA ASP A 160 5.41 13.11 -21.70
C ASP A 160 4.84 11.95 -22.51
N GLU A 161 5.66 11.16 -23.20
CA GLU A 161 5.22 9.95 -23.88
C GLU A 161 4.61 8.91 -22.93
N SER A 162 5.20 8.75 -21.74
CA SER A 162 4.70 7.82 -20.73
C SER A 162 3.35 8.27 -20.14
N LYS A 163 3.13 9.58 -20.01
CA LYS A 163 1.85 10.14 -19.55
C LYS A 163 0.68 9.90 -20.50
N LEU A 164 0.98 9.68 -21.78
CA LEU A 164 -0.02 9.37 -22.81
C LEU A 164 -0.44 7.88 -22.81
N LEU A 165 0.31 7.01 -22.15
CA LEU A 165 -0.01 5.60 -22.06
C LEU A 165 -1.23 5.34 -21.14
N PRO A 166 -1.97 4.25 -21.34
CA PRO A 166 -2.98 3.79 -20.38
C PRO A 166 -2.40 3.65 -18.96
N LEU A 167 -3.19 3.93 -17.92
CA LEU A 167 -2.71 3.93 -16.53
C LEU A 167 -2.03 2.62 -16.10
N TRP A 168 -2.51 1.47 -16.59
CA TRP A 168 -1.91 0.18 -16.26
C TRP A 168 -0.49 0.02 -16.83
N ARG A 169 -0.19 0.64 -17.99
CA ARG A 169 1.16 0.63 -18.58
C ARG A 169 2.13 1.55 -17.85
N GLN A 170 1.62 2.61 -17.23
CA GLN A 170 2.40 3.51 -16.40
C GLN A 170 2.67 2.92 -15.00
N ALA A 171 1.93 1.86 -14.62
CA ALA A 171 1.94 1.35 -13.26
C ALA A 171 3.29 0.71 -12.88
N GLU A 172 3.71 0.96 -11.64
CA GLU A 172 4.81 0.21 -11.01
C GLU A 172 4.31 -1.19 -10.64
N PRO A 173 4.81 -2.26 -11.28
CA PRO A 173 4.24 -3.60 -11.12
C PRO A 173 4.25 -4.13 -9.68
N ARG A 174 5.20 -3.66 -8.83
CA ARG A 174 5.28 -4.10 -7.43
C ARG A 174 4.12 -3.63 -6.58
N PHE A 175 3.45 -2.54 -6.96
CA PHE A 175 2.31 -1.96 -6.23
C PHE A 175 0.99 -2.17 -6.96
N LEU A 176 0.99 -2.76 -8.15
CA LEU A 176 -0.21 -3.09 -8.90
C LEU A 176 -0.81 -4.38 -8.31
N TRP A 177 -1.80 -4.23 -7.41
CA TRP A 177 -2.38 -5.36 -6.67
C TRP A 177 -3.04 -6.40 -7.57
N ASN A 178 -3.73 -5.96 -8.61
CA ASN A 178 -4.45 -6.82 -9.55
C ASN A 178 -3.65 -7.17 -10.81
N ASN A 179 -2.34 -7.02 -10.82
CA ASN A 179 -1.50 -7.24 -12.01
C ASN A 179 -1.77 -8.57 -12.71
N TYR A 180 -1.74 -9.68 -11.96
CA TYR A 180 -1.99 -11.02 -12.50
C TYR A 180 -3.41 -11.16 -13.08
N MET A 181 -4.42 -10.54 -12.46
CA MET A 181 -5.81 -10.62 -12.90
C MET A 181 -6.09 -9.78 -14.15
N LEU A 182 -5.26 -8.79 -14.45
CA LEU A 182 -5.38 -7.96 -15.66
C LEU A 182 -4.82 -8.63 -16.92
N GLU A 183 -3.98 -9.66 -16.80
CA GLU A 183 -3.26 -10.26 -17.93
C GLU A 183 -4.20 -10.66 -19.07
N VAL A 184 -5.30 -11.35 -18.78
CA VAL A 184 -6.27 -11.79 -19.80
C VAL A 184 -6.92 -10.61 -20.54
N LEU A 185 -7.24 -9.53 -19.83
CA LEU A 185 -7.82 -8.32 -20.43
C LEU A 185 -6.78 -7.57 -21.29
N ILE A 186 -5.52 -7.58 -20.85
CA ILE A 186 -4.40 -6.98 -21.59
C ILE A 186 -4.19 -7.72 -22.92
N GLU A 187 -4.18 -9.05 -22.89
CA GLU A 187 -4.07 -9.89 -24.10
C GLU A 187 -5.19 -9.61 -25.11
N ASN A 188 -6.39 -9.33 -24.60
CA ASN A 188 -7.55 -8.99 -25.43
C ASN A 188 -7.65 -7.49 -25.79
N LYS A 189 -6.64 -6.66 -25.42
CA LYS A 189 -6.55 -5.21 -25.74
C LYS A 189 -7.75 -4.41 -25.25
N LEU A 190 -8.21 -4.68 -24.04
CA LEU A 190 -9.38 -4.08 -23.41
C LEU A 190 -9.02 -2.89 -22.52
N ASP A 191 -8.15 -1.99 -22.97
CA ASP A 191 -7.56 -0.88 -22.19
C ASP A 191 -8.59 -0.05 -21.38
N PRO A 192 -9.80 0.31 -21.88
CA PRO A 192 -10.77 1.09 -21.13
C PRO A 192 -11.35 0.39 -19.88
N PHE A 193 -11.19 -0.94 -19.79
CA PHE A 193 -11.63 -1.77 -18.65
C PHE A 193 -10.49 -2.07 -17.66
N LEU A 194 -9.23 -1.74 -17.99
CA LEU A 194 -8.04 -2.10 -17.24
C LEU A 194 -7.78 -1.12 -16.09
N LEU A 195 -8.50 -1.27 -14.99
CA LEU A 195 -8.39 -0.41 -13.82
C LEU A 195 -7.26 -0.86 -12.88
N PRO A 196 -6.15 -0.09 -12.75
CA PRO A 196 -5.11 -0.39 -11.78
C PRO A 196 -5.58 -0.20 -10.35
N VAL A 197 -5.36 -1.20 -9.50
CA VAL A 197 -5.72 -1.15 -8.07
C VAL A 197 -4.48 -1.33 -7.21
N VAL A 198 -4.38 -0.54 -6.13
CA VAL A 198 -3.32 -0.57 -5.13
C VAL A 198 -3.88 -1.07 -3.81
N GLN A 199 -3.15 -1.93 -3.11
CA GLN A 199 -3.43 -2.25 -1.73
C GLN A 199 -2.56 -1.38 -0.80
N GLY A 200 -3.15 -0.81 0.24
CA GLY A 200 -2.43 0.02 1.18
C GLY A 200 -3.34 0.76 2.15
N SER A 201 -3.00 2.02 2.42
CA SER A 201 -3.74 2.91 3.33
C SER A 201 -3.78 4.32 2.75
N PHE A 202 -4.93 4.95 2.81
CA PHE A 202 -5.08 6.36 2.47
C PHE A 202 -5.73 7.09 3.64
N GLN A 203 -5.01 8.08 4.18
CA GLN A 203 -5.46 8.93 5.27
C GLN A 203 -5.21 10.38 4.89
N ASN A 204 -6.14 11.26 5.20
CA ASN A 204 -5.92 12.69 5.04
C ASN A 204 -6.64 13.52 6.11
N PHE A 205 -6.17 14.73 6.31
CA PHE A 205 -6.86 15.75 7.09
C PHE A 205 -6.50 17.15 6.59
N GLN A 206 -7.36 18.11 6.91
CA GLN A 206 -7.09 19.53 6.74
C GLN A 206 -6.95 20.20 8.09
N ALA A 207 -6.03 21.15 8.19
CA ALA A 207 -5.82 21.94 9.41
C ALA A 207 -5.63 23.42 9.06
N ALA A 208 -6.24 24.28 9.86
CA ALA A 208 -6.02 25.72 9.79
C ALA A 208 -4.85 26.12 10.69
N ILE A 209 -3.89 26.88 10.15
CA ILE A 209 -2.74 27.43 10.86
C ILE A 209 -2.72 28.93 10.58
N GLY A 210 -3.15 29.73 11.55
CA GLY A 210 -3.36 31.16 11.31
C GLY A 210 -4.40 31.39 10.21
N LYS A 211 -4.01 31.99 9.11
CA LYS A 211 -4.85 32.25 7.93
C LYS A 211 -4.78 31.16 6.86
N ASP A 212 -3.83 30.25 6.99
CA ASP A 212 -3.53 29.25 5.98
C ASP A 212 -4.25 27.92 6.31
N ILE A 213 -4.72 27.23 5.28
CA ILE A 213 -5.25 25.88 5.38
C ILE A 213 -4.28 24.94 4.69
N ILE A 214 -3.77 23.97 5.45
CA ILE A 214 -2.93 22.90 4.93
C ILE A 214 -3.76 21.63 4.74
N ASP A 215 -3.48 20.90 3.68
CA ASP A 215 -3.98 19.54 3.44
C ASP A 215 -2.82 18.55 3.61
N VAL A 216 -2.96 17.60 4.52
CA VAL A 216 -1.96 16.57 4.80
C VAL A 216 -2.51 15.21 4.42
N THR A 217 -1.84 14.54 3.50
CA THR A 217 -2.19 13.20 3.03
C THR A 217 -1.07 12.22 3.38
N LEU A 218 -1.43 11.05 3.87
CA LEU A 218 -0.54 9.90 4.04
C LEU A 218 -1.06 8.74 3.20
N PHE A 219 -0.34 8.40 2.14
CA PHE A 219 -0.69 7.31 1.24
C PHE A 219 0.35 6.20 1.29
N ALA A 220 -0.10 4.98 1.55
CA ALA A 220 0.75 3.80 1.56
C ALA A 220 0.43 2.87 0.40
N ARG A 221 1.48 2.30 -0.18
CA ARG A 221 1.45 1.31 -1.27
C ARG A 221 2.12 0.03 -0.78
N ARG A 222 1.38 -1.06 -0.71
CA ARG A 222 1.89 -2.36 -0.31
C ARG A 222 2.39 -3.13 -1.51
N CYS A 223 3.61 -3.66 -1.40
CA CYS A 223 4.20 -4.50 -2.45
C CYS A 223 3.50 -5.85 -2.53
N THR A 224 3.24 -6.31 -3.74
CA THR A 224 2.54 -7.56 -4.02
C THR A 224 3.48 -8.77 -4.19
N ARG A 225 4.79 -8.55 -4.34
CA ARG A 225 5.73 -9.58 -4.76
C ARG A 225 5.98 -10.65 -3.69
N ARG A 226 6.11 -10.33 -2.42
CA ARG A 226 6.17 -11.31 -1.34
C ARG A 226 4.93 -11.16 -0.45
N ASN A 227 3.76 -11.20 -1.08
CA ASN A 227 2.49 -11.01 -0.40
C ASN A 227 2.14 -12.20 0.51
N GLY A 228 1.35 -11.93 1.54
CA GLY A 228 0.87 -12.89 2.50
C GLY A 228 0.80 -12.32 3.91
N THR A 229 0.27 -13.13 4.84
CA THR A 229 0.12 -12.74 6.24
C THR A 229 1.38 -13.05 7.07
N ARG A 230 1.47 -12.42 8.21
CA ARG A 230 2.59 -12.53 9.16
C ARG A 230 2.97 -13.97 9.53
N MET A 231 2.00 -14.87 9.61
CA MET A 231 2.26 -16.27 9.97
C MET A 231 2.95 -17.05 8.85
N TRP A 232 2.72 -16.69 7.59
CA TRP A 232 3.17 -17.45 6.42
C TRP A 232 4.26 -16.77 5.59
N ARG A 233 4.45 -15.46 5.78
CA ARG A 233 5.42 -14.69 5.00
C ARG A 233 6.27 -13.80 5.92
N ARG A 234 7.53 -14.16 6.03
CA ARG A 234 8.60 -13.43 6.71
C ARG A 234 9.79 -13.29 5.79
N GLY A 235 10.74 -12.45 6.17
CA GLY A 235 12.02 -12.33 5.47
C GLY A 235 11.89 -11.94 4.01
N ALA A 236 12.86 -12.37 3.23
CA ALA A 236 12.96 -12.13 1.79
C ALA A 236 12.74 -13.42 0.98
N ASP A 237 12.55 -13.27 -0.32
CA ASP A 237 12.75 -14.33 -1.30
C ASP A 237 14.18 -14.28 -1.88
N SER A 238 14.50 -15.19 -2.79
CA SER A 238 15.80 -15.27 -3.45
C SER A 238 16.16 -14.03 -4.28
N ASP A 239 15.16 -13.25 -4.71
CA ASP A 239 15.32 -12.04 -5.50
C ASP A 239 15.45 -10.78 -4.66
N GLY A 240 15.37 -10.90 -3.32
CA GLY A 240 15.51 -9.80 -2.38
C GLY A 240 14.22 -9.05 -2.10
N TYR A 241 13.06 -9.52 -2.57
CA TYR A 241 11.78 -8.92 -2.19
C TYR A 241 11.39 -9.38 -0.79
N VAL A 242 11.05 -8.42 0.07
CA VAL A 242 10.75 -8.68 1.48
C VAL A 242 9.27 -8.70 1.76
N ALA A 243 8.87 -9.50 2.75
CA ALA A 243 7.50 -9.52 3.25
C ALA A 243 7.15 -8.18 3.90
N ASN A 244 5.87 -7.83 3.85
CA ASN A 244 5.34 -6.57 4.39
C ASN A 244 6.10 -5.33 3.93
N PHE A 245 6.53 -5.30 2.67
CA PHE A 245 7.14 -4.10 2.10
C PHE A 245 6.04 -3.09 1.79
N VAL A 246 6.18 -1.90 2.38
CA VAL A 246 5.23 -0.79 2.19
C VAL A 246 6.01 0.49 1.95
N GLU A 247 5.66 1.19 0.88
CA GLU A 247 6.07 2.58 0.62
C GLU A 247 5.02 3.50 1.23
N SER A 248 5.42 4.36 2.16
CA SER A 248 4.55 5.36 2.76
C SER A 248 4.98 6.75 2.31
N GLU A 249 4.06 7.48 1.70
CA GLU A 249 4.26 8.83 1.18
C GLU A 249 3.41 9.83 1.95
N GLN A 250 4.05 10.79 2.58
CA GLN A 250 3.40 11.90 3.28
C GLN A 250 3.48 13.16 2.42
N ILE A 251 2.32 13.73 2.09
CA ILE A 251 2.21 14.91 1.24
C ILE A 251 1.58 16.04 2.05
N VAL A 252 2.11 17.25 1.91
CA VAL A 252 1.47 18.47 2.39
C VAL A 252 1.25 19.41 1.21
N GLN A 253 0.04 19.95 1.12
CA GLN A 253 -0.35 20.92 0.09
C GLN A 253 -0.90 22.19 0.74
N MET A 254 -0.53 23.35 0.19
CA MET A 254 -1.02 24.65 0.63
C MET A 254 -0.82 25.69 -0.48
N ASN A 255 -1.89 26.42 -0.83
CA ASN A 255 -1.83 27.57 -1.76
C ASN A 255 -1.03 27.27 -3.06
N GLY A 256 -1.16 26.08 -3.63
CA GLY A 256 -0.44 25.66 -4.83
C GLY A 256 0.93 25.02 -4.57
N PHE A 257 1.55 25.24 -3.42
CA PHE A 257 2.76 24.49 -3.02
C PHE A 257 2.41 23.04 -2.68
N MET A 258 3.32 22.14 -3.02
CA MET A 258 3.23 20.73 -2.65
C MET A 258 4.60 20.23 -2.21
N ALA A 259 4.65 19.55 -1.06
CA ALA A 259 5.84 18.82 -0.64
C ALA A 259 5.48 17.36 -0.34
N SER A 260 6.35 16.42 -0.73
CA SER A 260 6.17 14.99 -0.54
C SER A 260 7.42 14.35 0.06
N PHE A 261 7.23 13.45 1.02
CA PHE A 261 8.28 12.69 1.66
C PHE A 261 7.94 11.20 1.68
N VAL A 262 8.82 10.37 1.13
CA VAL A 262 8.67 8.92 1.01
C VAL A 262 9.57 8.20 1.99
N GLN A 263 9.00 7.21 2.70
CA GLN A 263 9.70 6.25 3.55
C GLN A 263 9.28 4.83 3.15
N VAL A 264 10.11 3.83 3.43
CA VAL A 264 9.76 2.43 3.17
C VAL A 264 9.93 1.58 4.43
N ARG A 265 9.10 0.55 4.55
CA ARG A 265 9.24 -0.50 5.58
C ARG A 265 9.23 -1.87 4.93
N GLY A 266 9.78 -2.85 5.61
CA GLY A 266 9.76 -4.23 5.13
C GLY A 266 10.54 -5.15 6.06
N SER A 267 10.26 -6.44 6.00
CA SER A 267 10.91 -7.47 6.79
C SER A 267 12.43 -7.44 6.62
N ILE A 268 13.17 -7.99 7.59
CA ILE A 268 14.62 -8.14 7.49
C ILE A 268 14.93 -8.96 6.23
N PRO A 269 15.82 -8.49 5.33
CA PRO A 269 16.02 -9.07 4.00
C PRO A 269 16.92 -10.30 4.00
N PHE A 270 16.53 -11.31 4.78
CA PHE A 270 17.08 -12.66 4.80
C PHE A 270 16.04 -13.67 4.37
N LEU A 271 16.51 -14.86 4.00
CA LEU A 271 15.67 -16.05 3.87
C LEU A 271 15.41 -16.59 5.28
N TRP A 272 14.35 -16.15 5.92
CA TRP A 272 13.93 -16.61 7.24
C TRP A 272 12.44 -16.81 7.32
N GLU A 273 12.02 -17.77 8.13
CA GLU A 273 10.64 -18.17 8.30
C GLU A 273 10.28 -18.25 9.78
N GLN A 274 9.02 -18.12 10.07
CA GLN A 274 8.47 -18.34 11.41
C GLN A 274 7.87 -19.75 11.45
N ILE A 275 8.27 -20.54 12.46
CA ILE A 275 7.64 -21.83 12.70
C ILE A 275 6.23 -21.57 13.19
N VAL A 276 5.23 -22.02 12.42
CA VAL A 276 3.81 -21.85 12.76
C VAL A 276 3.45 -22.86 13.84
N ASP A 277 3.38 -22.39 15.09
CA ASP A 277 2.90 -23.13 16.23
C ASP A 277 1.94 -22.28 17.08
N LEU A 278 1.33 -22.89 18.10
CA LEU A 278 0.39 -22.22 19.00
C LEU A 278 1.09 -21.46 20.14
N THR A 279 2.41 -21.32 20.11
CA THR A 279 3.16 -20.61 21.16
C THR A 279 3.00 -19.10 21.02
N TYR A 280 3.03 -18.40 22.15
CA TYR A 280 2.92 -16.94 22.18
C TYR A 280 4.07 -16.22 21.44
N LYS A 281 5.25 -16.83 21.42
CA LYS A 281 6.41 -16.36 20.66
C LYS A 281 6.97 -17.51 19.82
N PRO A 282 6.40 -17.72 18.62
CA PRO A 282 6.88 -18.78 17.74
C PRO A 282 8.34 -18.59 17.39
N LYS A 283 9.08 -19.67 17.31
CA LYS A 283 10.50 -19.68 16.90
C LYS A 283 10.60 -19.28 15.44
N PHE A 284 11.73 -18.72 15.07
CA PHE A 284 12.05 -18.46 13.67
C PHE A 284 13.37 -19.17 13.31
N GLU A 285 13.50 -19.48 12.05
CA GLU A 285 14.66 -20.16 11.48
C GLU A 285 15.17 -19.36 10.29
N ILE A 286 16.50 -19.23 10.19
CA ILE A 286 17.15 -18.67 9.01
C ILE A 286 17.41 -19.83 8.06
N VAL A 287 16.73 -19.79 6.93
CA VAL A 287 16.87 -20.77 5.86
C VAL A 287 18.02 -20.35 4.95
N ARG A 288 18.92 -21.30 4.62
CA ARG A 288 20.04 -21.04 3.71
C ARG A 288 20.85 -19.77 4.05
N PRO A 289 21.48 -19.73 5.22
CA PRO A 289 22.22 -18.54 5.68
C PRO A 289 23.35 -18.12 4.74
N GLU A 290 23.88 -19.04 3.94
CA GLU A 290 24.90 -18.81 2.91
C GLU A 290 24.43 -17.91 1.77
N GLU A 291 23.13 -17.86 1.49
CA GLU A 291 22.54 -16.98 0.47
C GLU A 291 22.28 -15.55 1.00
N ALA A 292 22.37 -15.32 2.31
CA ALA A 292 22.03 -14.06 2.93
C ALA A 292 22.74 -12.84 2.32
N PRO A 293 24.06 -12.85 2.04
CA PRO A 293 24.73 -11.70 1.44
C PRO A 293 24.16 -11.34 0.06
N ARG A 294 23.90 -12.35 -0.77
CA ARG A 294 23.36 -12.17 -2.13
C ARG A 294 21.92 -11.60 -2.11
N VAL A 295 21.08 -12.12 -1.23
CA VAL A 295 19.70 -11.65 -1.07
C VAL A 295 19.67 -10.19 -0.58
N LEU A 296 20.55 -9.90 0.38
CA LEU A 296 20.71 -8.56 0.92
C LEU A 296 21.17 -7.56 -0.14
N GLU A 297 22.20 -7.91 -0.91
CA GLU A 297 22.73 -7.10 -2.00
C GLU A 297 21.64 -6.79 -3.04
N ARG A 298 20.87 -7.79 -3.46
CA ARG A 298 19.74 -7.61 -4.39
C ARG A 298 18.68 -6.66 -3.83
N HIS A 299 18.33 -6.80 -2.56
CA HIS A 299 17.37 -5.93 -1.89
C HIS A 299 17.83 -4.47 -1.91
N PHE A 300 19.06 -4.20 -1.46
CA PHE A 300 19.56 -2.82 -1.40
C PHE A 300 19.87 -2.24 -2.79
N LEU A 301 20.30 -3.06 -3.75
CA LEU A 301 20.45 -2.62 -5.14
C LEU A 301 19.11 -2.16 -5.73
N ASP A 302 18.03 -2.90 -5.48
CA ASP A 302 16.68 -2.52 -5.91
C ASP A 302 16.21 -1.21 -5.24
N LEU A 303 16.45 -1.05 -3.93
CA LEU A 303 16.13 0.19 -3.22
C LEU A 303 16.92 1.40 -3.77
N ARG A 304 18.22 1.24 -3.99
CA ARG A 304 19.07 2.30 -4.57
C ARG A 304 18.60 2.74 -5.95
N LYS A 305 18.25 1.78 -6.80
CA LYS A 305 17.71 2.09 -8.14
C LYS A 305 16.41 2.90 -8.08
N LYS A 306 15.60 2.68 -7.04
CA LYS A 306 14.28 3.31 -6.92
C LYS A 306 14.28 4.61 -6.13
N TYR A 307 15.07 4.68 -5.08
CA TYR A 307 15.00 5.77 -4.09
C TYR A 307 16.30 6.56 -3.96
N GLY A 308 17.37 6.15 -4.61
CA GLY A 308 18.70 6.75 -4.43
C GLY A 308 19.40 6.21 -3.19
N THR A 309 19.94 7.07 -2.34
CA THR A 309 20.62 6.63 -1.11
C THR A 309 19.64 6.01 -0.11
N VAL A 310 20.10 5.06 0.69
CA VAL A 310 19.25 4.31 1.61
C VAL A 310 19.84 4.33 3.02
N LEU A 311 19.05 4.76 4.00
CA LEU A 311 19.32 4.57 5.41
C LEU A 311 18.47 3.42 5.94
N ALA A 312 19.09 2.30 6.27
CA ALA A 312 18.45 1.16 6.90
C ALA A 312 18.47 1.31 8.43
N ILE A 313 17.28 1.44 9.03
CA ILE A 313 17.08 1.50 10.49
C ILE A 313 16.54 0.16 10.96
N ASP A 314 17.32 -0.55 11.78
CA ASP A 314 16.90 -1.79 12.41
C ASP A 314 16.43 -1.54 13.84
N LEU A 315 15.14 -1.81 14.11
CA LEU A 315 14.47 -1.60 15.40
C LEU A 315 14.35 -2.89 16.24
N VAL A 316 15.03 -3.94 15.84
CA VAL A 316 14.97 -5.24 16.50
C VAL A 316 15.73 -5.20 17.83
N ASN A 317 15.26 -5.94 18.83
CA ASN A 317 15.92 -6.02 20.13
C ASN A 317 17.29 -6.70 20.03
N LYS A 318 18.27 -6.24 20.82
CA LYS A 318 19.61 -6.86 20.87
C LYS A 318 19.66 -8.21 21.58
N HIS A 319 18.64 -8.49 22.40
CA HIS A 319 18.62 -9.67 23.26
C HIS A 319 17.54 -10.67 22.84
N GLY A 320 17.71 -11.94 23.29
CA GLY A 320 16.78 -13.02 23.01
C GLY A 320 16.85 -13.53 21.56
N SER A 321 15.78 -14.18 21.12
CA SER A 321 15.68 -14.73 19.78
C SER A 321 15.76 -13.67 18.68
N GLU A 322 15.16 -12.50 18.91
CA GLU A 322 15.27 -11.37 17.97
C GLU A 322 16.71 -10.89 17.82
N GLY A 323 17.51 -10.90 18.91
CA GLY A 323 18.90 -10.43 18.91
C GLY A 323 19.80 -11.24 17.97
N GLN A 324 19.58 -12.56 17.87
CA GLN A 324 20.34 -13.41 16.94
C GLN A 324 20.09 -13.03 15.47
N LEU A 325 18.86 -12.66 15.13
CA LEU A 325 18.51 -12.23 13.77
C LEU A 325 19.10 -10.85 13.48
N SER A 326 19.04 -9.94 14.45
CA SER A 326 19.62 -8.59 14.34
C SER A 326 21.15 -8.63 14.22
N GLU A 327 21.82 -9.47 14.99
CA GLU A 327 23.28 -9.66 14.90
C GLU A 327 23.72 -10.16 13.52
N LYS A 328 23.03 -11.19 13.00
CA LYS A 328 23.30 -11.71 11.65
C LYS A 328 23.01 -10.66 10.57
N PHE A 329 21.97 -9.86 10.76
CA PHE A 329 21.66 -8.76 9.85
C PHE A 329 22.74 -7.68 9.88
N ALA A 330 23.18 -7.24 11.07
CA ALA A 330 24.25 -6.27 11.20
C ALA A 330 25.55 -6.75 10.58
N ASN A 331 25.91 -8.01 10.79
CA ASN A 331 27.12 -8.61 10.20
C ASN A 331 27.04 -8.68 8.67
N ALA A 332 25.91 -9.07 8.12
CA ALA A 332 25.74 -9.12 6.67
C ALA A 332 25.68 -7.71 6.04
N MET A 333 25.14 -6.72 6.75
CA MET A 333 25.12 -5.33 6.28
C MET A 333 26.51 -4.74 6.07
N GLN A 334 27.56 -5.23 6.77
CA GLN A 334 28.93 -4.77 6.57
C GLN A 334 29.41 -4.94 5.12
N HIS A 335 28.87 -5.90 4.38
CA HIS A 335 29.20 -6.14 2.97
C HIS A 335 28.41 -5.25 2.00
N VAL A 336 27.36 -4.57 2.47
CA VAL A 336 26.46 -3.75 1.65
C VAL A 336 26.60 -2.26 1.95
N ILE A 337 27.09 -1.90 3.14
CA ILE A 337 27.36 -0.51 3.53
C ILE A 337 28.30 0.14 2.52
N SER A 338 27.94 1.32 2.06
CA SER A 338 28.66 2.13 1.07
C SER A 338 28.27 3.60 1.24
N ASP A 339 28.78 4.46 0.40
CA ASP A 339 28.38 5.88 0.38
C ASP A 339 26.87 6.06 0.15
N ASP A 340 26.23 5.09 -0.53
CA ASP A 340 24.80 5.10 -0.85
C ASP A 340 23.95 4.26 0.11
N VAL A 341 24.54 3.44 0.98
CA VAL A 341 23.81 2.59 1.93
C VAL A 341 24.39 2.72 3.32
N ARG A 342 23.61 3.29 4.22
CA ARG A 342 23.93 3.44 5.64
C ARG A 342 23.07 2.48 6.46
N TYR A 343 23.65 1.88 7.49
CA TYR A 343 22.96 1.01 8.45
C TYR A 343 23.03 1.59 9.85
N LEU A 344 21.91 1.59 10.56
CA LEU A 344 21.79 2.03 11.95
C LEU A 344 20.95 1.02 12.72
N HIS A 345 21.52 0.46 13.80
CA HIS A 345 20.75 -0.34 14.74
C HIS A 345 20.32 0.51 15.94
N PHE A 346 19.00 0.55 16.19
CA PHE A 346 18.39 1.24 17.31
C PHE A 346 17.52 0.26 18.11
N ASP A 347 18.04 -0.24 19.25
CA ASP A 347 17.25 -1.14 20.11
C ASP A 347 16.05 -0.40 20.70
N PHE A 348 14.94 -0.50 19.98
CA PHE A 348 13.72 0.24 20.31
C PHE A 348 13.21 -0.10 21.72
N HIS A 349 13.26 -1.38 22.10
CA HIS A 349 12.72 -1.82 23.37
C HIS A 349 13.60 -1.39 24.56
N GLN A 350 14.90 -1.47 24.40
CA GLN A 350 15.85 -1.03 25.42
C GLN A 350 15.78 0.48 25.66
N ILE A 351 15.62 1.27 24.59
CA ILE A 351 15.67 2.74 24.67
C ILE A 351 14.29 3.30 25.00
N CYS A 352 13.25 2.91 24.29
CA CYS A 352 11.90 3.46 24.43
C CYS A 352 11.00 2.67 25.38
N GLY A 353 11.35 1.42 25.72
CA GLY A 353 10.49 0.56 26.52
C GLY A 353 9.12 0.39 25.85
N HIS A 354 8.05 0.49 26.65
CA HIS A 354 6.69 0.36 26.16
C HIS A 354 6.02 1.70 25.82
N VAL A 355 6.48 2.82 26.42
CA VAL A 355 5.75 4.10 26.42
C VAL A 355 6.62 5.35 26.25
N HIS A 356 7.94 5.25 26.33
CA HIS A 356 8.86 6.40 26.28
C HIS A 356 9.26 6.77 24.86
N PHE A 357 8.27 7.09 24.01
CA PHE A 357 8.51 7.39 22.60
C PHE A 357 9.18 8.75 22.38
N GLU A 358 9.19 9.62 23.38
CA GLU A 358 9.98 10.87 23.38
C GLU A 358 11.48 10.59 23.16
N ARG A 359 11.98 9.43 23.60
CA ARG A 359 13.36 8.99 23.41
C ARG A 359 13.75 8.67 21.95
N LEU A 360 12.79 8.66 21.04
CA LEU A 360 13.08 8.64 19.61
C LEU A 360 13.82 9.89 19.14
N SER A 361 13.89 10.96 19.95
CA SER A 361 14.79 12.08 19.70
C SER A 361 16.25 11.65 19.57
N ILE A 362 16.68 10.64 20.34
CA ILE A 362 18.03 10.05 20.26
C ILE A 362 18.28 9.44 18.88
N LEU A 363 17.27 8.77 18.30
CA LEU A 363 17.36 8.26 16.93
C LEU A 363 17.42 9.40 15.93
N TYR A 364 16.56 10.42 16.10
CA TYR A 364 16.52 11.57 15.19
C TYR A 364 17.86 12.28 15.11
N GLU A 365 18.54 12.51 16.24
CA GLU A 365 19.87 13.12 16.29
C GLU A 365 20.93 12.32 15.47
N GLN A 366 20.78 11.01 15.37
CA GLN A 366 21.69 10.15 14.62
C GLN A 366 21.41 10.11 13.12
N ILE A 367 20.22 10.54 12.69
CA ILE A 367 19.78 10.44 11.28
C ILE A 367 19.48 11.80 10.63
N VAL A 368 19.52 12.88 11.38
CA VAL A 368 19.16 14.22 10.88
C VAL A 368 20.01 14.64 9.69
N ASP A 369 21.30 14.36 9.72
CA ASP A 369 22.24 14.60 8.60
C ASP A 369 21.81 13.91 7.31
N PHE A 370 21.34 12.66 7.41
CA PHE A 370 20.81 11.91 6.27
C PHE A 370 19.50 12.53 5.75
N LEU A 371 18.59 12.90 6.63
CA LEU A 371 17.32 13.52 6.26
C LEU A 371 17.48 14.88 5.60
N GLU A 372 18.39 15.71 6.10
CA GLU A 372 18.69 17.02 5.52
C GLU A 372 19.36 16.90 4.15
N LYS A 373 20.33 15.99 4.00
CA LYS A 373 21.04 15.72 2.74
C LYS A 373 20.10 15.24 1.66
N ASN A 374 19.24 14.26 1.96
CA ASN A 374 18.39 13.61 0.97
C ASN A 374 17.03 14.28 0.79
N GLY A 375 16.59 15.05 1.75
CA GLY A 375 15.48 15.98 1.64
C GLY A 375 14.12 15.34 1.34
N TYR A 376 13.33 16.06 0.56
CA TYR A 376 11.96 15.74 0.16
C TYR A 376 11.66 16.42 -1.18
N LEU A 377 10.63 15.98 -1.89
CA LEU A 377 10.11 16.70 -3.05
C LEU A 377 9.47 18.02 -2.61
N LEU A 378 9.80 19.12 -3.29
CA LEU A 378 9.09 20.39 -3.15
C LEU A 378 8.76 20.94 -4.53
N MET A 379 7.49 21.27 -4.73
CA MET A 379 7.00 21.94 -5.94
C MET A 379 6.40 23.29 -5.57
N ASN A 380 6.62 24.28 -6.42
CA ASN A 380 6.05 25.61 -6.27
C ASN A 380 4.63 25.68 -6.83
N GLU A 381 3.99 26.85 -6.69
CA GLU A 381 2.62 27.14 -7.17
C GLU A 381 2.46 26.94 -8.69
N LYS A 382 3.54 26.99 -9.45
CA LYS A 382 3.55 26.76 -10.91
C LYS A 382 3.71 25.29 -11.29
N GLY A 383 3.89 24.40 -10.30
CA GLY A 383 4.18 22.99 -10.53
C GLY A 383 5.62 22.71 -10.93
N GLU A 384 6.56 23.63 -10.66
CA GLU A 384 7.98 23.44 -10.94
C GLU A 384 8.67 22.78 -9.74
N LYS A 385 9.51 21.78 -10.01
CA LYS A 385 10.27 21.06 -8.99
C LYS A 385 11.42 21.94 -8.46
N MET A 386 11.32 22.37 -7.20
CA MET A 386 12.32 23.19 -6.51
C MET A 386 13.35 22.35 -5.75
N LYS A 387 12.93 21.19 -5.24
CA LYS A 387 13.76 20.24 -4.51
C LYS A 387 13.26 18.85 -4.80
N GLU A 388 14.16 17.88 -4.81
CA GLU A 388 13.82 16.47 -4.95
C GLU A 388 14.30 15.66 -3.74
N GLN A 389 13.67 14.53 -3.51
CA GLN A 389 14.12 13.52 -2.56
C GLN A 389 15.12 12.60 -3.24
N THR A 390 16.35 12.53 -2.73
CA THR A 390 17.45 11.75 -3.33
C THR A 390 17.79 10.48 -2.55
N GLY A 391 17.08 10.20 -1.47
CA GLY A 391 17.25 9.00 -0.68
C GLY A 391 16.04 8.70 0.18
N ALA A 392 15.94 7.46 0.68
CA ALA A 392 14.83 7.02 1.52
C ALA A 392 15.30 6.32 2.81
N VAL A 393 14.54 6.53 3.88
CA VAL A 393 14.67 5.76 5.11
C VAL A 393 13.91 4.45 4.95
N ARG A 394 14.60 3.35 5.21
CA ARG A 394 14.06 1.99 5.24
C ARG A 394 14.08 1.47 6.67
N THR A 395 12.91 1.21 7.26
CA THR A 395 12.76 0.80 8.64
C THR A 395 12.28 -0.64 8.75
N ASN A 396 12.87 -1.43 9.64
CA ASN A 396 12.39 -2.76 9.97
C ASN A 396 12.33 -3.00 11.49
N CYS A 397 11.42 -3.85 11.90
CA CYS A 397 11.47 -4.61 13.14
C CYS A 397 11.12 -6.07 12.80
N ILE A 398 10.77 -6.91 13.77
CA ILE A 398 10.49 -8.32 13.50
C ILE A 398 9.25 -8.53 12.60
N ASP A 399 8.21 -7.71 12.74
CA ASP A 399 6.98 -7.74 11.94
C ASP A 399 6.72 -6.48 11.12
N CYS A 400 7.51 -5.42 11.34
CA CYS A 400 7.38 -4.12 10.68
C CYS A 400 6.00 -3.47 10.86
N LEU A 401 5.41 -3.59 12.04
CA LEU A 401 4.13 -3.01 12.42
C LEU A 401 4.29 -1.88 13.44
N ASP A 402 4.07 -2.13 14.74
CA ASP A 402 4.01 -1.09 15.77
C ASP A 402 5.28 -0.25 15.91
N ARG A 403 6.43 -0.87 16.21
CA ARG A 403 7.72 -0.17 16.37
C ARG A 403 8.08 0.65 15.14
N THR A 404 7.88 0.04 13.98
CA THR A 404 8.13 0.68 12.69
C THR A 404 7.19 1.86 12.45
N ASN A 405 5.89 1.71 12.76
CA ASN A 405 4.93 2.79 12.55
C ASN A 405 5.21 4.00 13.45
N VAL A 406 5.51 3.76 14.73
CA VAL A 406 5.88 4.83 15.68
C VAL A 406 7.15 5.55 15.22
N THR A 407 8.16 4.82 14.75
CA THR A 407 9.41 5.42 14.26
C THR A 407 9.18 6.23 12.98
N GLN A 408 8.45 5.69 12.01
CA GLN A 408 8.14 6.41 10.77
C GLN A 408 7.24 7.63 11.01
N SER A 409 6.32 7.56 11.97
CA SER A 409 5.51 8.71 12.41
C SER A 409 6.38 9.84 12.97
N MET A 410 7.38 9.52 13.80
CA MET A 410 8.32 10.51 14.33
C MET A 410 9.12 11.16 13.18
N ILE A 411 9.66 10.37 12.24
CA ILE A 411 10.39 10.90 11.09
C ILE A 411 9.47 11.76 10.22
N GLY A 412 8.26 11.29 9.92
CA GLY A 412 7.26 12.03 9.16
C GLY A 412 6.88 13.36 9.80
N ARG A 413 6.77 13.39 11.14
CA ARG A 413 6.53 14.61 11.91
C ARG A 413 7.64 15.64 11.74
N ARG A 414 8.88 15.22 11.86
CA ARG A 414 10.04 16.11 11.68
C ARG A 414 10.14 16.65 10.26
N MET A 415 9.88 15.78 9.27
CA MET A 415 9.88 16.19 7.87
C MET A 415 8.74 17.16 7.57
N LEU A 416 7.53 16.96 8.13
CA LEU A 416 6.43 17.90 7.98
C LEU A 416 6.76 19.27 8.59
N GLU A 417 7.39 19.32 9.75
CA GLU A 417 7.87 20.56 10.38
C GLU A 417 8.86 21.30 9.48
N LEU A 418 9.82 20.60 8.86
CA LEU A 418 10.76 21.17 7.90
C LEU A 418 10.07 21.70 6.64
N GLN A 419 9.10 20.94 6.11
CA GLN A 419 8.31 21.33 4.94
C GLN A 419 7.48 22.58 5.23
N LEU A 420 6.76 22.63 6.37
CA LEU A 420 5.94 23.78 6.77
C LEU A 420 6.77 25.05 7.02
N ARG A 421 7.99 24.93 7.58
CA ARG A 421 8.92 26.06 7.68
C ARG A 421 9.37 26.54 6.29
N ARG A 422 9.65 25.61 5.39
CA ARG A 422 10.14 25.95 4.05
C ARG A 422 9.11 26.69 3.20
N ILE A 423 7.83 26.36 3.34
CA ILE A 423 6.73 27.04 2.63
C ILE A 423 6.17 28.24 3.40
N GLY A 424 6.77 28.61 4.54
CA GLY A 424 6.47 29.85 5.28
C GLY A 424 5.24 29.76 6.19
N VAL A 425 4.73 28.55 6.49
CA VAL A 425 3.63 28.35 7.44
C VAL A 425 4.11 28.39 8.89
N PHE A 426 5.24 27.75 9.17
CA PHE A 426 5.87 27.76 10.49
C PHE A 426 7.03 28.77 10.55
N ASN A 427 7.12 29.48 11.67
CA ASN A 427 8.32 30.21 12.06
C ASN A 427 9.42 29.21 12.53
N ALA A 428 10.65 29.71 12.69
CA ALA A 428 11.81 28.87 13.01
C ALA A 428 11.64 28.01 14.27
N ASN A 429 10.94 28.53 15.28
CA ASN A 429 10.74 27.85 16.59
C ASN A 429 9.41 27.10 16.72
N GLU A 430 8.55 27.18 15.71
CA GLU A 430 7.26 26.50 15.74
C GLU A 430 7.38 25.02 15.35
N THR A 431 6.58 24.20 16.01
CA THR A 431 6.49 22.76 15.78
C THR A 431 5.01 22.37 15.66
N ILE A 432 4.77 21.14 15.24
CA ILE A 432 3.39 20.58 15.20
C ILE A 432 2.75 20.67 16.60
N SER A 433 3.51 20.46 17.68
CA SER A 433 3.00 20.57 19.05
C SER A 433 2.57 21.98 19.46
N SER A 434 2.97 23.02 18.73
CA SER A 434 2.49 24.38 18.96
C SER A 434 1.01 24.57 18.56
N TYR A 435 0.45 23.62 17.81
CA TYR A 435 -0.91 23.64 17.30
C TYR A 435 -1.65 22.35 17.70
N PRO A 436 -2.40 22.33 18.83
CA PRO A 436 -3.00 21.11 19.39
C PRO A 436 -3.87 20.32 18.40
N ASN A 437 -4.70 21.01 17.59
CA ASN A 437 -5.54 20.34 16.58
C ASN A 437 -4.73 19.67 15.48
N LEU A 438 -3.64 20.30 15.05
CA LEU A 438 -2.71 19.72 14.07
C LEU A 438 -1.99 18.51 14.66
N ASP A 439 -1.54 18.60 15.90
CA ASP A 439 -0.86 17.52 16.62
C ASP A 439 -1.76 16.29 16.76
N GLU A 440 -3.02 16.50 17.16
CA GLU A 440 -4.00 15.44 17.30
C GLU A 440 -4.33 14.80 15.94
N SER A 441 -4.63 15.61 14.91
CA SER A 441 -4.92 15.12 13.57
C SER A 441 -3.76 14.33 12.97
N PHE A 442 -2.53 14.78 13.17
CA PHE A 442 -1.33 14.08 12.73
C PHE A 442 -1.17 12.72 13.43
N LYS A 443 -1.41 12.65 14.73
CA LYS A 443 -1.38 11.39 15.49
C LYS A 443 -2.43 10.40 15.00
N ILE A 444 -3.67 10.87 14.79
CA ILE A 444 -4.76 10.05 14.27
C ILE A 444 -4.43 9.53 12.86
N LEU A 445 -3.89 10.38 11.98
CA LEU A 445 -3.48 10.00 10.62
C LEU A 445 -2.52 8.80 10.63
N TRP A 446 -1.45 8.88 11.42
CA TRP A 446 -0.44 7.81 11.50
C TRP A 446 -0.92 6.58 12.28
N ALA A 447 -1.81 6.76 13.26
CA ALA A 447 -2.41 5.63 13.97
C ALA A 447 -3.32 4.81 13.05
N ASN A 448 -4.23 5.47 12.31
CA ASN A 448 -5.12 4.82 11.37
C ASN A 448 -4.34 4.12 10.24
N HIS A 449 -3.27 4.78 9.73
CA HIS A 449 -2.36 4.15 8.77
C HIS A 449 -1.72 2.88 9.35
N GLY A 450 -1.25 2.91 10.59
CA GLY A 450 -0.69 1.75 11.27
C GLY A 450 -1.69 0.61 11.43
N ASP A 451 -2.93 0.92 11.78
CA ASP A 451 -4.03 -0.04 11.93
C ASP A 451 -4.33 -0.74 10.59
N GLU A 452 -4.47 0.01 9.49
CA GLU A 452 -4.76 -0.56 8.17
C GLU A 452 -3.63 -1.49 7.69
N ILE A 453 -2.37 -1.08 7.84
CA ILE A 453 -1.22 -1.93 7.49
C ILE A 453 -1.15 -3.18 8.38
N SER A 454 -1.47 -3.05 9.67
CA SER A 454 -1.51 -4.19 10.59
C SER A 454 -2.63 -5.17 10.25
N ILE A 455 -3.83 -4.70 9.98
CA ILE A 455 -4.97 -5.55 9.56
C ILE A 455 -4.60 -6.37 8.33
N GLN A 456 -3.97 -5.76 7.32
CA GLN A 456 -3.59 -6.43 6.08
C GLN A 456 -2.51 -7.51 6.27
N TYR A 457 -1.64 -7.37 7.28
CA TYR A 457 -0.53 -8.30 7.49
C TYR A 457 -0.75 -9.26 8.67
N SER A 458 -1.41 -8.82 9.74
CA SER A 458 -1.63 -9.62 10.95
C SER A 458 -3.09 -9.99 11.22
N GLY A 459 -4.04 -9.42 10.47
CA GLY A 459 -5.48 -9.64 10.67
C GLY A 459 -6.08 -8.83 11.81
N THR A 460 -5.28 -8.03 12.53
CA THR A 460 -5.71 -7.21 13.68
C THR A 460 -5.16 -5.79 13.58
N PRO A 461 -5.84 -4.79 14.18
CA PRO A 461 -5.28 -3.44 14.30
C PRO A 461 -3.94 -3.42 15.05
N ALA A 462 -3.20 -2.34 14.92
CA ALA A 462 -1.94 -2.14 15.62
C ALA A 462 -2.15 -2.08 17.15
N LEU A 463 -1.28 -2.74 17.91
CA LEU A 463 -1.38 -2.79 19.38
C LEU A 463 -1.08 -1.44 20.04
N LYS A 464 -0.27 -0.61 19.38
CA LYS A 464 0.16 0.71 19.90
C LYS A 464 -0.60 1.88 19.26
N GLY A 465 -1.64 1.64 18.46
CA GLY A 465 -2.45 2.68 17.85
C GLY A 465 -3.07 3.61 18.89
N ASP A 466 -3.59 3.07 19.99
CA ASP A 466 -4.17 3.85 21.08
C ASP A 466 -3.14 4.73 21.79
N PHE A 467 -1.89 4.29 21.96
CA PHE A 467 -0.82 5.14 22.49
C PHE A 467 -0.51 6.33 21.59
N VAL A 468 -0.53 6.12 20.27
CA VAL A 468 -0.30 7.21 19.33
C VAL A 468 -1.45 8.22 19.35
N ARG A 469 -2.70 7.77 19.55
CA ARG A 469 -3.90 8.64 19.62
C ARG A 469 -4.00 9.42 20.92
N TYR A 470 -3.65 8.83 22.07
CA TYR A 470 -4.01 9.34 23.39
C TYR A 470 -2.86 9.83 24.27
N ILE A 471 -1.63 9.93 23.78
CA ILE A 471 -0.44 10.38 24.55
C ILE A 471 -0.61 11.79 25.17
N SER A 472 -1.65 12.54 24.85
CA SER A 472 -1.88 13.90 25.38
C SER A 472 -2.97 14.03 26.46
N SER A 473 -3.67 12.97 26.87
CA SER A 473 -4.67 13.06 27.95
C SER A 473 -4.28 12.20 29.14
N HIS A 474 -4.21 12.81 30.32
CA HIS A 474 -3.95 12.16 31.61
C HIS A 474 -4.97 11.05 32.00
N THR A 475 -6.01 10.84 31.20
CA THR A 475 -7.07 9.84 31.41
C THR A 475 -6.84 8.51 30.66
N ALA A 476 -5.84 8.43 29.79
CA ALA A 476 -5.62 7.25 28.92
C ALA A 476 -4.99 6.05 29.66
N SER A 477 -4.36 6.26 30.81
CA SER A 477 -3.66 5.18 31.53
C SER A 477 -4.58 4.09 32.09
N THR A 478 -5.81 4.42 32.46
CA THR A 478 -6.76 3.48 33.08
C THR A 478 -7.51 2.62 32.07
N LEU A 479 -7.89 3.19 30.94
CA LEU A 479 -8.59 2.45 29.85
C LEU A 479 -7.66 1.50 29.08
N CYS A 480 -6.39 1.87 28.90
CA CYS A 480 -5.40 1.04 28.25
C CYS A 480 -5.00 -0.19 29.10
N LEU A 481 -4.93 -0.03 30.42
CA LEU A 481 -4.69 -1.13 31.36
C LEU A 481 -5.86 -2.13 31.38
N LEU A 482 -7.10 -1.67 31.23
CA LEU A 482 -8.28 -2.55 31.17
C LEU A 482 -8.34 -3.38 29.86
N ARG A 483 -7.98 -2.81 28.70
CA ARG A 483 -7.89 -3.55 27.44
C ARG A 483 -6.75 -4.57 27.43
N LEU A 484 -5.59 -4.25 27.98
CA LEU A 484 -4.47 -5.18 28.13
C LEU A 484 -4.79 -6.34 29.08
N CYS A 485 -5.64 -6.12 30.11
CA CYS A 485 -6.12 -7.18 30.99
C CYS A 485 -7.11 -8.12 30.31
N VAL A 486 -7.97 -7.61 29.42
CA VAL A 486 -8.96 -8.44 28.69
C VAL A 486 -8.29 -9.31 27.61
N ILE A 487 -7.23 -8.82 26.94
CA ILE A 487 -6.47 -9.59 25.94
C ILE A 487 -5.61 -10.70 26.60
N LYS A 488 -5.33 -10.61 27.90
CA LYS A 488 -4.63 -11.68 28.64
C LYS A 488 -5.55 -12.79 29.16
N LEU A 489 -6.87 -12.67 28.99
CA LEU A 489 -7.88 -13.61 29.49
C LEU A 489 -8.65 -14.33 28.36
N VAL A 490 -8.30 -14.09 27.10
CA VAL A 490 -8.70 -14.85 25.91
C VAL A 490 -7.45 -15.34 25.18
#